data_f4c8fccd1c23066734aab5f3e503e8b4
#
_entry.id   f4c8fccd1c23066734aab5f3e503e8b4
#
_cell.length_a   1.000
_cell.length_b   1.000
_cell.length_c   1.000
_cell.angle_alpha   90.00
_cell.angle_beta   90.00
_cell.angle_gamma   90.00
#
_symmetry.space_group_name_H-M   'P 1'
#
loop_
_entity.id
_entity.type
_entity.pdbx_description
1 polymer ?
#
loop_
_entity_poly.entity_id
_entity_poly.type
_entity_poly.pdbx_seq_one_letter_code
_entity_poly.pdbx_strand_id
1 'polypeptide(L)'
;MVKTIEKMKNTFNLFVIALMSTTTFYAQEVVLDWENPEIFAVNLEKTRATSIPYTNEDAAIIDLYEKSPYYQSLNGEWKFQWVPTVAHIPADFYSESFIDEDWATIPVPGNWEFNGYGTPMYVNIGFGFSAKPPHIDPDFSPVGTYRHTFTIPENWSNRRVFLHFEGGTNFMYVYVNGQKVGINKNDKSPAEFDITPYIREGENLLACQVHKFSDGSYLEDQDKWRLAGFNRNVYLYSTDDTRIRDFFAKPDLDKNYENGIFSIDVSLKNYSNQKKAREITVSILDENKKRVSSWTKTTEIIAEGEEIVNLYGTVLNPLKWTAETPNLYTLLLTLKDEKGNLIETTSSKIGFRKVEINDGQLFINGKKIFLKGVNLHEFNTNNGNVVNEEIMMRNIQLMKELNINAVRTSHYPQSPLWYRLCDKYGIYLVDEANLESHGLGYGPDNVSNFPEWRGQHLDRMYRLVERDKNHPSVIIWSLGNEASNGKAFFDMFD
;
A
#
# COMPACT_ATOMS: atom_id res chain seq x y z
N MET A 1 84.14 -40.64 -49.67
CA MET A 1 85.15 -39.57 -49.49
C MET A 1 84.40 -38.48 -48.74
N VAL A 2 84.52 -38.55 -47.51
CA VAL A 2 85.22 -37.70 -46.59
C VAL A 2 84.64 -36.30 -46.44
N LYS A 3 84.19 -36.11 -45.22
CA LYS A 3 84.18 -34.91 -44.35
C LYS A 3 83.11 -33.86 -44.62
N THR A 4 82.50 -33.25 -43.67
CA THR A 4 82.87 -32.92 -42.29
C THR A 4 81.60 -32.55 -41.53
N ILE A 5 81.52 -33.00 -40.29
CA ILE A 5 80.54 -32.61 -39.31
C ILE A 5 80.92 -31.24 -38.75
N GLU A 6 80.13 -30.23 -38.96
CA GLU A 6 80.23 -28.98 -38.21
C GLU A 6 78.98 -28.78 -37.33
N LYS A 7 79.29 -28.60 -36.06
CA LYS A 7 78.32 -28.33 -34.99
C LYS A 7 77.65 -27.01 -35.23
N MET A 8 76.38 -27.00 -35.55
CA MET A 8 75.57 -25.84 -35.35
C MET A 8 74.83 -25.96 -34.01
N LYS A 9 75.26 -25.13 -33.09
CA LYS A 9 74.55 -24.89 -31.86
C LYS A 9 73.21 -24.13 -32.18
N ASN A 10 72.14 -24.82 -32.19
CA ASN A 10 70.83 -24.16 -32.20
C ASN A 10 70.56 -23.60 -30.84
N THR A 11 70.70 -22.29 -30.71
CA THR A 11 70.17 -21.53 -29.59
C THR A 11 68.63 -21.42 -29.79
N PHE A 12 67.94 -22.23 -29.09
CA PHE A 12 66.49 -22.14 -29.03
C PHE A 12 66.14 -20.89 -28.20
N ASN A 13 65.82 -19.78 -28.85
CA ASN A 13 65.17 -18.64 -28.21
C ASN A 13 63.72 -19.02 -27.92
N LEU A 14 63.46 -19.40 -26.68
CA LEU A 14 62.08 -19.48 -26.16
C LEU A 14 61.55 -18.04 -26.06
N PHE A 15 60.78 -17.63 -27.02
CA PHE A 15 59.89 -16.50 -26.86
C PHE A 15 58.74 -16.96 -25.96
N VAL A 16 58.81 -16.68 -24.64
CA VAL A 16 57.72 -16.76 -23.74
C VAL A 16 56.79 -15.55 -24.04
N ILE A 17 55.80 -15.73 -24.89
CA ILE A 17 54.69 -14.78 -25.02
C ILE A 17 53.86 -14.94 -23.74
N ALA A 18 54.15 -14.10 -22.77
CA ALA A 18 53.21 -13.89 -21.65
C ALA A 18 51.95 -13.26 -22.23
N LEU A 19 50.92 -14.07 -22.52
CA LEU A 19 49.56 -13.60 -22.66
C LEU A 19 49.15 -13.07 -21.29
N MET A 20 49.35 -11.78 -21.03
CA MET A 20 48.60 -11.07 -20.01
C MET A 20 47.14 -11.02 -20.49
N SER A 21 46.36 -12.03 -20.13
CA SER A 21 44.92 -11.90 -20.14
C SER A 21 44.59 -10.82 -19.11
N THR A 22 44.42 -9.59 -19.56
CA THR A 22 43.73 -8.56 -18.82
C THR A 22 42.28 -9.03 -18.70
N THR A 23 41.99 -9.81 -17.68
CA THR A 23 40.63 -9.93 -17.18
C THR A 23 40.28 -8.54 -16.69
N THR A 24 39.62 -7.74 -17.53
CA THR A 24 38.86 -6.61 -17.11
C THR A 24 37.79 -7.19 -16.21
N PHE A 25 38.01 -7.15 -14.90
CA PHE A 25 36.95 -7.22 -13.93
C PHE A 25 36.09 -5.97 -14.20
N TYR A 26 35.02 -6.11 -14.97
CA TYR A 26 33.93 -5.20 -14.87
C TYR A 26 33.47 -5.34 -13.42
N ALA A 27 33.77 -4.36 -12.58
CA ALA A 27 33.12 -4.22 -11.32
C ALA A 27 31.62 -4.23 -11.68
N GLN A 28 30.92 -5.25 -11.29
CA GLN A 28 29.46 -5.29 -11.44
C GLN A 28 28.98 -4.07 -10.68
N GLU A 29 28.44 -3.10 -11.39
CA GLU A 29 27.93 -1.88 -10.79
C GLU A 29 26.89 -2.32 -9.77
N VAL A 30 27.10 -2.02 -8.50
CA VAL A 30 26.16 -2.38 -7.44
C VAL A 30 24.93 -1.51 -7.63
N VAL A 31 23.90 -2.07 -8.24
CA VAL A 31 22.63 -1.38 -8.40
C VAL A 31 22.00 -1.25 -7.03
N LEU A 32 21.77 -0.02 -6.61
CA LEU A 32 21.18 0.29 -5.31
C LEU A 32 19.66 0.02 -5.35
N ASP A 33 19.10 -0.56 -4.28
CA ASP A 33 17.67 -0.93 -4.25
C ASP A 33 16.75 0.27 -4.57
N TRP A 34 17.14 1.49 -4.19
CA TRP A 34 16.35 2.71 -4.45
C TRP A 34 16.56 3.30 -5.85
N GLU A 35 17.40 2.69 -6.67
CA GLU A 35 17.65 3.02 -8.08
C GLU A 35 17.41 1.81 -9.01
N ASN A 36 16.73 0.78 -8.50
CA ASN A 36 16.42 -0.42 -9.25
C ASN A 36 14.91 -0.55 -9.46
N PRO A 37 14.38 -0.26 -10.64
CA PRO A 37 12.95 -0.33 -10.93
C PRO A 37 12.30 -1.71 -10.69
N GLU A 38 13.07 -2.78 -10.73
CA GLU A 38 12.59 -4.14 -10.51
C GLU A 38 12.43 -4.46 -9.02
N ILE A 39 13.04 -3.66 -8.11
CA ILE A 39 12.93 -3.82 -6.65
C ILE A 39 12.00 -2.73 -6.10
N PHE A 40 10.73 -3.05 -5.92
CA PHE A 40 9.74 -2.09 -5.39
C PHE A 40 8.97 -2.62 -4.19
N ALA A 41 8.94 -3.94 -3.99
CA ALA A 41 8.25 -4.61 -2.88
C ALA A 41 9.02 -5.87 -2.49
N VAL A 42 9.52 -5.93 -1.26
CA VAL A 42 10.20 -7.12 -0.73
C VAL A 42 9.54 -7.49 0.59
N ASN A 43 9.10 -8.75 0.71
CA ASN A 43 8.40 -9.29 1.88
C ASN A 43 7.13 -8.50 2.28
N LEU A 44 6.53 -7.79 1.35
CA LEU A 44 5.22 -7.19 1.56
C LEU A 44 4.12 -8.24 1.49
N GLU A 45 3.18 -8.17 2.42
CA GLU A 45 1.91 -8.87 2.29
C GLU A 45 1.12 -8.34 1.08
N LYS A 46 0.35 -9.22 0.43
CA LYS A 46 -0.54 -8.80 -0.64
C LYS A 46 -1.54 -7.78 -0.12
N THR A 47 -1.68 -6.68 -0.82
CA THR A 47 -2.67 -5.64 -0.47
C THR A 47 -4.08 -6.24 -0.42
N ARG A 48 -4.88 -5.75 0.49
CA ARG A 48 -6.21 -6.26 0.82
C ARG A 48 -7.15 -5.12 1.23
N ALA A 49 -8.42 -5.40 1.29
CA ALA A 49 -9.40 -4.50 1.88
C ALA A 49 -9.00 -4.14 3.32
N THR A 50 -9.07 -2.85 3.65
CA THR A 50 -8.68 -2.34 4.96
C THR A 50 -9.61 -2.87 6.05
N SER A 51 -9.09 -3.71 6.93
CA SER A 51 -9.84 -4.29 8.06
C SER A 51 -8.89 -4.81 9.13
N ILE A 52 -9.38 -4.94 10.36
CA ILE A 52 -8.69 -5.61 11.47
C ILE A 52 -9.62 -6.63 12.14
N PRO A 53 -9.08 -7.63 12.85
CA PRO A 53 -9.88 -8.59 13.58
C PRO A 53 -10.42 -8.02 14.90
N TYR A 54 -11.61 -8.50 15.29
CA TYR A 54 -12.26 -8.23 16.57
C TYR A 54 -12.63 -9.53 17.27
N THR A 55 -12.83 -9.48 18.59
CA THR A 55 -13.18 -10.64 19.43
C THR A 55 -14.67 -10.95 19.48
N ASN A 56 -15.52 -10.09 18.95
CA ASN A 56 -16.96 -10.28 18.92
C ASN A 56 -17.63 -9.40 17.86
N GLU A 57 -18.88 -9.75 17.49
CA GLU A 57 -19.64 -9.05 16.46
C GLU A 57 -19.94 -7.59 16.83
N ASP A 58 -20.25 -7.28 18.09
CA ASP A 58 -20.59 -5.93 18.51
C ASP A 58 -19.41 -4.95 18.33
N ALA A 59 -18.21 -5.38 18.69
CA ALA A 59 -17.00 -4.59 18.49
C ALA A 59 -16.70 -4.40 16.99
N ALA A 60 -16.86 -5.46 16.19
CA ALA A 60 -16.68 -5.39 14.75
C ALA A 60 -17.70 -4.47 14.07
N ILE A 61 -18.96 -4.46 14.50
CA ILE A 61 -20.00 -3.57 13.96
C ILE A 61 -19.70 -2.09 14.23
N ILE A 62 -19.06 -1.78 15.38
CA ILE A 62 -18.62 -0.42 15.70
C ILE A 62 -17.44 -0.01 14.81
N ASP A 63 -16.55 -0.93 14.48
CA ASP A 63 -15.37 -0.79 13.61
C ASP A 63 -14.45 0.39 14.00
N LEU A 64 -14.21 0.51 15.30
CA LEU A 64 -13.17 1.39 15.85
C LEU A 64 -11.94 0.55 16.23
N TYR A 65 -10.82 0.79 15.58
CA TYR A 65 -9.60 -0.03 15.70
C TYR A 65 -9.11 -0.09 17.15
N GLU A 66 -9.20 1.01 17.89
CA GLU A 66 -8.81 1.11 19.29
C GLU A 66 -9.68 0.26 20.23
N LYS A 67 -10.82 -0.25 19.74
CA LYS A 67 -11.69 -1.20 20.47
C LYS A 67 -11.31 -2.65 20.25
N SER A 68 -10.42 -2.93 19.30
CA SER A 68 -9.89 -4.27 19.11
C SER A 68 -8.72 -4.53 20.06
N PRO A 69 -8.73 -5.63 20.84
CA PRO A 69 -7.56 -6.03 21.63
C PRO A 69 -6.41 -6.56 20.75
N TYR A 70 -6.63 -6.63 19.44
CA TYR A 70 -5.66 -7.06 18.44
C TYR A 70 -5.09 -5.90 17.61
N TYR A 71 -5.25 -4.67 18.07
CA TYR A 71 -4.71 -3.45 17.46
C TYR A 71 -3.82 -2.71 18.46
N GLN A 72 -2.71 -2.18 17.96
CA GLN A 72 -1.82 -1.29 18.71
C GLN A 72 -1.28 -0.20 17.81
N SER A 73 -1.62 1.05 18.12
CA SER A 73 -1.04 2.21 17.42
C SER A 73 0.45 2.34 17.76
N LEU A 74 1.26 2.64 16.76
CA LEU A 74 2.66 3.05 16.92
C LEU A 74 2.83 4.54 16.65
N ASN A 75 1.73 5.29 16.45
CA ASN A 75 1.79 6.75 16.33
C ASN A 75 2.38 7.39 17.60
N GLY A 76 3.06 8.51 17.42
CA GLY A 76 3.66 9.26 18.54
C GLY A 76 5.05 9.77 18.17
N GLU A 77 5.86 10.06 19.18
CA GLU A 77 7.21 10.56 18.99
C GLU A 77 8.19 9.40 18.73
N TRP A 78 8.88 9.45 17.60
CA TRP A 78 9.93 8.49 17.25
C TRP A 78 11.29 9.16 17.26
N LYS A 79 12.34 8.45 17.65
CA LYS A 79 13.73 8.90 17.47
C LYS A 79 14.01 9.07 15.98
N PHE A 80 14.68 10.17 15.63
CA PHE A 80 14.84 10.57 14.24
C PHE A 80 16.19 11.24 13.98
N GLN A 81 16.84 10.84 12.90
CA GLN A 81 18.03 11.47 12.35
C GLN A 81 17.84 11.75 10.86
N TRP A 82 17.91 13.01 10.50
CA TRP A 82 17.88 13.46 9.11
C TRP A 82 19.28 13.69 8.58
N VAL A 83 19.53 13.27 7.33
CA VAL A 83 20.80 13.52 6.63
C VAL A 83 20.52 14.03 5.20
N PRO A 84 21.40 14.92 4.67
CA PRO A 84 21.17 15.55 3.37
C PRO A 84 21.37 14.60 2.19
N THR A 85 22.18 13.55 2.34
CA THR A 85 22.45 12.58 1.29
C THR A 85 22.64 11.17 1.86
N VAL A 86 22.51 10.17 1.02
CA VAL A 86 22.69 8.75 1.37
C VAL A 86 24.07 8.45 1.96
N ALA A 87 25.10 9.21 1.58
CA ALA A 87 26.46 9.03 2.08
C ALA A 87 26.62 9.30 3.59
N HIS A 88 25.67 10.01 4.20
CA HIS A 88 25.70 10.40 5.60
C HIS A 88 24.79 9.55 6.51
N ILE A 89 24.21 8.49 5.96
CA ILE A 89 23.34 7.59 6.75
C ILE A 89 24.20 6.96 7.87
N PRO A 90 23.75 7.02 9.14
CA PRO A 90 24.48 6.39 10.23
C PRO A 90 24.62 4.87 9.99
N ALA A 91 25.86 4.38 10.03
CA ALA A 91 26.10 2.95 9.89
C ALA A 91 25.41 2.20 11.04
N ASP A 92 24.83 1.04 10.74
CA ASP A 92 24.22 0.13 11.71
C ASP A 92 23.12 0.76 12.60
N PHE A 93 22.52 1.88 12.18
CA PHE A 93 21.45 2.58 12.93
C PHE A 93 20.30 1.64 13.32
N TYR A 94 20.08 0.56 12.59
CA TYR A 94 19.05 -0.47 12.83
C TYR A 94 19.44 -1.47 13.93
N SER A 95 20.73 -1.47 14.36
CA SER A 95 21.20 -2.38 15.40
C SER A 95 20.64 -2.02 16.78
N GLU A 96 20.35 -3.03 17.58
CA GLU A 96 19.92 -2.86 18.96
C GLU A 96 21.00 -2.20 19.84
N SER A 97 22.28 -2.39 19.50
CA SER A 97 23.42 -1.81 20.21
C SER A 97 23.75 -0.38 19.78
N PHE A 98 23.06 0.17 18.79
CA PHE A 98 23.30 1.53 18.32
C PHE A 98 22.81 2.54 19.38
N ILE A 99 23.66 3.54 19.67
CA ILE A 99 23.36 4.59 20.65
C ILE A 99 22.66 5.74 19.92
N ASP A 100 21.43 6.04 20.29
CA ASP A 100 20.59 7.09 19.70
C ASP A 100 20.16 8.16 20.72
N GLU A 101 20.89 8.28 21.83
CA GLU A 101 20.56 9.22 22.92
C GLU A 101 20.50 10.67 22.42
N ASP A 102 21.40 11.04 21.52
CA ASP A 102 21.51 12.39 20.94
C ASP A 102 20.54 12.62 19.76
N TRP A 103 19.77 11.61 19.35
CA TRP A 103 18.81 11.81 18.28
C TRP A 103 17.63 12.65 18.75
N ALA A 104 17.18 13.55 17.87
CA ALA A 104 15.92 14.26 18.07
C ALA A 104 14.72 13.32 17.99
N THR A 105 13.54 13.84 18.26
CA THR A 105 12.28 13.14 17.99
C THR A 105 11.50 13.83 16.87
N ILE A 106 10.64 13.06 16.21
CA ILE A 106 9.70 13.56 15.21
C ILE A 106 8.35 12.87 15.41
N PRO A 107 7.22 13.60 15.26
CA PRO A 107 5.91 12.96 15.32
C PRO A 107 5.70 12.01 14.13
N VAL A 108 5.06 10.88 14.38
CA VAL A 108 4.52 9.96 13.39
C VAL A 108 3.03 9.82 13.67
N PRO A 109 2.16 10.22 12.72
CA PRO A 109 2.44 10.82 11.41
C PRO A 109 3.09 12.20 11.47
N GLY A 110 3.99 12.48 10.50
CA GLY A 110 4.65 13.79 10.39
C GLY A 110 5.46 13.91 9.10
N ASN A 111 5.47 15.11 8.51
CA ASN A 111 6.38 15.42 7.41
C ASN A 111 7.65 16.10 7.96
N TRP A 112 8.81 15.75 7.40
CA TRP A 112 10.10 16.29 7.83
C TRP A 112 10.15 17.80 7.78
N GLU A 113 9.71 18.37 6.67
CA GLU A 113 9.81 19.79 6.36
C GLU A 113 8.93 20.64 7.30
N PHE A 114 7.84 20.08 7.80
CA PHE A 114 6.97 20.72 8.80
C PHE A 114 7.50 20.57 10.23
N ASN A 115 8.52 19.73 10.42
CA ASN A 115 9.21 19.51 11.69
C ASN A 115 10.65 20.06 11.70
N GLY A 116 11.00 20.92 10.74
CA GLY A 116 12.27 21.64 10.71
C GLY A 116 13.42 20.92 10.00
N TYR A 117 13.15 19.84 9.25
CA TYR A 117 14.16 19.07 8.53
C TYR A 117 14.01 19.21 7.02
N GLY A 118 15.06 19.70 6.37
CA GLY A 118 15.04 19.96 4.94
C GLY A 118 14.22 21.19 4.56
N THR A 119 13.84 21.28 3.30
CA THR A 119 13.08 22.41 2.76
C THR A 119 11.86 21.90 2.00
N PRO A 120 10.66 22.46 2.25
CA PRO A 120 9.50 22.19 1.43
C PRO A 120 9.78 22.63 0.00
N MET A 121 9.51 21.76 -0.96
CA MET A 121 9.74 22.02 -2.37
C MET A 121 8.43 21.82 -3.12
N TYR A 122 7.99 22.84 -3.84
CA TYR A 122 6.88 22.72 -4.78
C TYR A 122 7.45 22.58 -6.19
N VAL A 123 7.01 21.55 -6.90
CA VAL A 123 7.37 21.32 -8.29
C VAL A 123 6.10 21.03 -9.07
N ASN A 124 5.89 21.78 -10.14
CA ASN A 124 4.77 21.54 -11.06
C ASN A 124 5.13 20.43 -12.06
N ILE A 125 6.20 20.62 -12.83
CA ILE A 125 6.68 19.62 -13.81
C ILE A 125 8.13 19.31 -13.49
N GLY A 126 8.45 18.01 -13.38
CA GLY A 126 9.79 17.54 -13.11
C GLY A 126 10.04 17.18 -11.65
N PHE A 127 11.21 16.63 -11.37
CA PHE A 127 11.45 15.86 -10.17
C PHE A 127 12.06 16.66 -9.00
N GLY A 128 12.44 17.90 -9.22
CA GLY A 128 13.17 18.70 -8.24
C GLY A 128 14.65 18.33 -8.10
N PHE A 129 15.13 17.41 -8.93
CA PHE A 129 16.53 17.00 -9.07
C PHE A 129 16.85 16.71 -10.55
N SER A 130 18.15 16.54 -10.88
CA SER A 130 18.58 16.24 -12.25
C SER A 130 18.10 14.84 -12.67
N ALA A 131 17.15 14.77 -13.60
CA ALA A 131 16.54 13.51 -14.04
C ALA A 131 17.49 12.68 -14.90
N LYS A 132 17.76 11.45 -14.45
CA LYS A 132 18.53 10.43 -15.19
C LYS A 132 17.99 9.04 -14.80
N PRO A 133 16.73 8.68 -15.16
CA PRO A 133 16.16 7.41 -14.75
C PRO A 133 17.09 6.22 -15.02
N PRO A 134 17.23 5.27 -14.07
CA PRO A 134 16.60 5.20 -12.75
C PRO A 134 17.34 5.94 -11.62
N HIS A 135 18.46 6.62 -11.92
CA HIS A 135 19.36 7.19 -10.92
C HIS A 135 18.81 8.46 -10.27
N ILE A 136 19.13 8.62 -9.00
CA ILE A 136 18.83 9.80 -8.20
C ILE A 136 20.10 10.64 -8.04
N ASP A 137 19.95 11.95 -7.98
CA ASP A 137 21.06 12.86 -7.75
C ASP A 137 21.75 12.55 -6.40
N PRO A 138 23.01 12.06 -6.41
CA PRO A 138 23.68 11.67 -5.17
C PRO A 138 23.95 12.83 -4.22
N ASP A 139 24.04 14.06 -4.76
CA ASP A 139 24.27 15.28 -3.98
C ASP A 139 22.97 15.85 -3.40
N PHE A 140 21.81 15.33 -3.83
CA PHE A 140 20.48 15.74 -3.36
C PHE A 140 19.56 14.55 -3.16
N SER A 141 19.87 13.74 -2.16
CA SER A 141 19.12 12.51 -1.82
C SER A 141 18.86 12.41 -0.31
N PRO A 142 18.04 13.30 0.27
CA PRO A 142 17.81 13.31 1.71
C PRO A 142 17.23 12.00 2.22
N VAL A 143 17.73 11.57 3.40
CA VAL A 143 17.27 10.36 4.07
C VAL A 143 16.95 10.66 5.53
N GLY A 144 15.84 10.09 6.01
CA GLY A 144 15.49 10.06 7.42
C GLY A 144 15.62 8.64 7.97
N THR A 145 16.33 8.49 9.06
CA THR A 145 16.39 7.25 9.81
C THR A 145 15.56 7.38 11.08
N TYR A 146 14.69 6.39 11.32
CA TYR A 146 13.76 6.36 12.43
C TYR A 146 14.05 5.18 13.32
N ARG A 147 13.84 5.35 14.63
CA ARG A 147 13.87 4.27 15.61
C ARG A 147 12.72 4.44 16.60
N HIS A 148 12.04 3.33 16.89
CA HIS A 148 10.91 3.30 17.82
C HIS A 148 10.87 1.96 18.56
N THR A 149 10.74 1.99 19.88
CA THR A 149 10.55 0.79 20.68
C THR A 149 9.07 0.50 20.89
N PHE A 150 8.71 -0.77 20.85
CA PHE A 150 7.34 -1.22 21.09
C PHE A 150 7.34 -2.55 21.84
N THR A 151 6.25 -2.85 22.53
CA THR A 151 6.08 -4.10 23.26
C THR A 151 4.88 -4.86 22.70
N ILE A 152 5.06 -6.17 22.51
CA ILE A 152 3.95 -7.04 22.10
C ILE A 152 3.04 -7.30 23.29
N PRO A 153 1.72 -7.06 23.19
CA PRO A 153 0.78 -7.39 24.26
C PRO A 153 0.78 -8.90 24.59
N GLU A 154 0.68 -9.23 25.89
CA GLU A 154 0.69 -10.64 26.34
C GLU A 154 -0.40 -11.50 25.68
N ASN A 155 -1.56 -10.93 25.42
CA ASN A 155 -2.67 -11.62 24.74
C ASN A 155 -2.43 -11.88 23.25
N TRP A 156 -1.27 -11.48 22.69
CA TRP A 156 -0.83 -11.79 21.34
C TRP A 156 0.13 -12.98 21.29
N SER A 157 0.40 -13.63 22.42
CA SER A 157 1.22 -14.84 22.45
C SER A 157 0.65 -15.91 21.52
N ASN A 158 1.51 -16.53 20.71
CA ASN A 158 1.16 -17.50 19.66
C ASN A 158 0.22 -16.97 18.57
N ARG A 159 0.19 -15.68 18.32
CA ARG A 159 -0.53 -15.06 17.21
C ARG A 159 0.45 -14.53 16.18
N ARG A 160 -0.04 -14.34 14.95
CA ARG A 160 0.70 -13.62 13.91
C ARG A 160 0.63 -12.13 14.20
N VAL A 161 1.71 -11.43 13.95
CA VAL A 161 1.78 -9.98 14.14
C VAL A 161 2.20 -9.30 12.85
N PHE A 162 1.41 -8.33 12.44
CA PHE A 162 1.63 -7.55 11.23
C PHE A 162 1.93 -6.10 11.58
N LEU A 163 2.96 -5.56 10.93
CA LEU A 163 3.28 -4.14 10.96
C LEU A 163 2.67 -3.49 9.72
N HIS A 164 1.84 -2.49 9.93
CA HIS A 164 1.13 -1.79 8.88
C HIS A 164 1.45 -0.31 8.85
N PHE A 165 1.92 0.17 7.70
CA PHE A 165 2.05 1.58 7.36
C PHE A 165 0.91 1.93 6.42
N GLU A 166 0.01 2.85 6.77
CA GLU A 166 -1.10 3.27 5.89
C GLU A 166 -0.64 4.08 4.67
N GLY A 167 0.53 4.66 4.75
CA GLY A 167 1.23 5.37 3.69
C GLY A 167 2.61 5.69 4.19
N GLY A 168 3.53 5.80 3.28
CA GLY A 168 4.92 5.98 3.67
C GLY A 168 5.54 7.13 2.93
N THR A 169 6.70 6.86 2.42
CA THR A 169 7.48 7.76 1.59
C THR A 169 7.88 7.03 0.33
N ASN A 170 8.51 7.75 -0.56
CA ASN A 170 8.90 7.26 -1.88
C ASN A 170 9.64 5.91 -1.85
N PHE A 171 10.53 5.70 -0.84
CA PHE A 171 11.23 4.43 -0.62
C PHE A 171 11.54 4.23 0.86
N MET A 172 11.37 3.00 1.37
CA MET A 172 11.78 2.66 2.74
C MET A 172 12.35 1.26 2.88
N TYR A 173 13.35 1.13 3.75
CA TYR A 173 13.73 -0.12 4.39
C TYR A 173 13.09 -0.22 5.77
N VAL A 174 12.66 -1.43 6.11
CA VAL A 174 12.10 -1.76 7.44
C VAL A 174 12.96 -2.81 8.11
N TYR A 175 13.29 -2.56 9.38
CA TYR A 175 14.06 -3.46 10.24
C TYR A 175 13.33 -3.69 11.56
N VAL A 176 13.37 -4.90 12.07
CA VAL A 176 12.89 -5.26 13.40
C VAL A 176 14.00 -6.01 14.14
N ASN A 177 14.36 -5.55 15.34
CA ASN A 177 15.42 -6.15 16.17
C ASN A 177 16.74 -6.39 15.40
N GLY A 178 17.16 -5.40 14.62
CA GLY A 178 18.38 -5.45 13.82
C GLY A 178 18.31 -6.24 12.52
N GLN A 179 17.19 -6.91 12.22
CA GLN A 179 17.01 -7.73 11.03
C GLN A 179 16.20 -6.96 9.97
N LYS A 180 16.66 -6.99 8.70
CA LYS A 180 15.93 -6.40 7.57
C LYS A 180 14.65 -7.23 7.32
N VAL A 181 13.50 -6.58 7.47
CA VAL A 181 12.18 -7.18 7.23
C VAL A 181 11.80 -7.08 5.76
N GLY A 182 11.93 -5.87 5.17
CA GLY A 182 11.53 -5.69 3.78
C GLY A 182 11.74 -4.30 3.22
N ILE A 183 11.16 -4.08 2.03
CA ILE A 183 11.22 -2.84 1.25
C ILE A 183 9.82 -2.47 0.78
N ASN A 184 9.50 -1.18 0.80
CA ASN A 184 8.37 -0.61 0.08
C ASN A 184 8.82 0.59 -0.76
N LYS A 185 8.29 0.68 -1.99
CA LYS A 185 8.50 1.78 -2.92
C LYS A 185 7.15 2.21 -3.52
N ASN A 186 6.40 2.93 -2.77
CA ASN A 186 5.13 3.54 -3.17
C ASN A 186 4.63 4.42 -2.01
N ASP A 187 4.60 5.73 -2.21
CA ASP A 187 4.29 6.73 -1.17
C ASP A 187 2.85 6.60 -0.64
N LYS A 188 1.87 6.37 -1.51
CA LYS A 188 0.45 6.56 -1.19
C LYS A 188 -0.35 5.27 -0.97
N SER A 189 0.30 4.12 -1.08
CA SER A 189 -0.34 2.83 -0.81
C SER A 189 0.16 2.23 0.50
N PRO A 190 -0.66 1.44 1.20
CA PRO A 190 -0.24 0.82 2.46
C PRO A 190 0.87 -0.20 2.24
N ALA A 191 1.78 -0.31 3.21
CA ALA A 191 2.79 -1.35 3.28
C ALA A 191 2.55 -2.22 4.52
N GLU A 192 2.35 -3.51 4.34
CA GLU A 192 2.08 -4.46 5.40
C GLU A 192 3.14 -5.55 5.41
N PHE A 193 3.71 -5.84 6.59
CA PHE A 193 4.75 -6.84 6.78
C PHE A 193 4.37 -7.81 7.89
N ASP A 194 4.51 -9.10 7.65
CA ASP A 194 4.48 -10.11 8.71
C ASP A 194 5.78 -10.05 9.49
N ILE A 195 5.72 -9.52 10.70
CA ILE A 195 6.88 -9.38 11.57
C ILE A 195 7.00 -10.49 12.60
N THR A 196 6.11 -11.48 12.57
CA THR A 196 6.11 -12.60 13.52
C THR A 196 7.48 -13.29 13.68
N PRO A 197 8.26 -13.54 12.61
CA PRO A 197 9.57 -14.18 12.75
C PRO A 197 10.65 -13.29 13.38
N TYR A 198 10.40 -12.00 13.48
CA TYR A 198 11.40 -11.00 13.89
C TYR A 198 11.19 -10.46 15.30
N ILE A 199 10.00 -10.69 15.90
CA ILE A 199 9.64 -10.19 17.23
C ILE A 199 9.95 -11.19 18.34
N ARG A 200 10.04 -10.67 19.55
CA ARG A 200 10.21 -11.43 20.79
C ARG A 200 9.27 -10.91 21.88
N GLU A 201 9.13 -11.65 22.95
CA GLU A 201 8.46 -11.16 24.16
C GLU A 201 9.19 -9.95 24.73
N GLY A 202 8.43 -9.00 25.28
CA GLY A 202 8.97 -7.76 25.83
C GLY A 202 9.24 -6.69 24.76
N GLU A 203 10.28 -5.93 24.97
CA GLU A 203 10.63 -4.80 24.11
C GLU A 203 11.23 -5.25 22.78
N ASN A 204 10.77 -4.61 21.71
CA ASN A 204 11.25 -4.77 20.34
C ASN A 204 11.61 -3.42 19.75
N LEU A 205 12.58 -3.41 18.84
CA LEU A 205 13.02 -2.23 18.13
C LEU A 205 12.51 -2.27 16.69
N LEU A 206 11.77 -1.25 16.28
CA LEU A 206 11.49 -0.94 14.88
C LEU A 206 12.47 0.14 14.41
N ALA A 207 13.16 -0.09 13.31
CA ALA A 207 13.96 0.92 12.64
C ALA A 207 13.57 1.03 11.17
N CYS A 208 13.53 2.27 10.65
CA CYS A 208 13.19 2.53 9.25
C CYS A 208 14.23 3.48 8.65
N GLN A 209 14.64 3.19 7.42
CA GLN A 209 15.38 4.11 6.57
C GLN A 209 14.48 4.58 5.45
N VAL A 210 14.22 5.86 5.40
CA VAL A 210 13.24 6.48 4.51
C VAL A 210 13.97 7.45 3.58
N HIS A 211 13.79 7.26 2.26
CA HIS A 211 14.37 8.12 1.26
C HIS A 211 13.32 9.09 0.71
N LYS A 212 13.66 10.36 0.59
CA LYS A 212 12.80 11.35 -0.04
C LYS A 212 12.63 11.08 -1.53
N PHE A 213 13.66 10.57 -2.17
CA PHE A 213 13.69 10.26 -3.59
C PHE A 213 14.23 8.85 -3.84
N SER A 214 13.69 8.21 -4.86
CA SER A 214 14.14 6.95 -5.42
C SER A 214 13.78 6.92 -6.91
N ASP A 215 14.09 5.83 -7.61
CA ASP A 215 13.57 5.63 -8.97
C ASP A 215 12.03 5.73 -9.01
N GLY A 216 11.32 5.32 -7.93
CA GLY A 216 9.88 5.54 -7.79
C GLY A 216 9.43 6.99 -7.94
N SER A 217 10.31 7.97 -7.69
CA SER A 217 10.01 9.39 -7.89
C SER A 217 9.69 9.75 -9.34
N TYR A 218 10.21 8.98 -10.30
CA TYR A 218 9.90 9.15 -11.73
C TYR A 218 8.47 8.77 -12.10
N LEU A 219 7.78 8.08 -11.19
CA LEU A 219 6.36 7.72 -11.27
C LEU A 219 5.48 8.55 -10.33
N GLU A 220 6.06 9.48 -9.57
CA GLU A 220 5.36 10.28 -8.56
C GLU A 220 5.60 11.78 -8.80
N ASP A 221 5.49 12.18 -10.05
CA ASP A 221 5.77 13.55 -10.53
C ASP A 221 4.57 14.49 -10.45
N GLN A 222 3.63 14.22 -9.59
CA GLN A 222 2.43 15.05 -9.42
C GLN A 222 2.77 16.49 -9.07
N ASP A 223 1.95 17.40 -9.56
CA ASP A 223 1.98 18.84 -9.25
C ASP A 223 1.60 19.06 -7.78
N LYS A 224 2.59 18.89 -6.90
CA LYS A 224 2.41 18.95 -5.45
C LYS A 224 3.68 19.36 -4.71
N TRP A 225 3.53 19.65 -3.42
CA TRP A 225 4.65 19.74 -2.50
C TRP A 225 5.38 18.40 -2.37
N ARG A 226 6.70 18.40 -2.57
CA ARG A 226 7.58 17.27 -2.31
C ARG A 226 7.93 17.24 -0.82
N LEU A 227 7.11 16.54 -0.06
CA LEU A 227 7.28 16.35 1.39
C LEU A 227 7.64 14.89 1.66
N ALA A 228 8.42 14.65 2.72
CA ALA A 228 8.83 13.33 3.13
C ALA A 228 8.43 13.03 4.58
N GLY A 229 8.50 11.77 4.98
CA GLY A 229 8.09 11.29 6.30
C GLY A 229 6.84 10.41 6.25
N PHE A 230 6.49 9.78 7.37
CA PHE A 230 5.27 9.01 7.50
C PHE A 230 4.07 9.95 7.66
N ASN A 231 3.25 10.06 6.64
CA ASN A 231 2.14 11.02 6.62
C ASN A 231 0.79 10.42 7.06
N ARG A 232 0.75 9.11 7.33
CA ARG A 232 -0.42 8.38 7.81
C ARG A 232 -0.06 7.46 8.96
N ASN A 233 -1.06 6.81 9.54
CA ASN A 233 -0.89 5.97 10.72
C ASN A 233 0.08 4.81 10.50
N VAL A 234 0.78 4.45 11.58
CA VAL A 234 1.57 3.22 11.68
C VAL A 234 1.03 2.42 12.87
N TYR A 235 0.76 1.15 12.67
CA TYR A 235 0.21 0.31 13.71
C TYR A 235 0.58 -1.17 13.57
N LEU A 236 0.45 -1.88 14.65
CA LEU A 236 0.48 -3.33 14.69
C LEU A 236 -0.96 -3.86 14.79
N TYR A 237 -1.17 -5.02 14.21
CA TYR A 237 -2.34 -5.84 14.53
C TYR A 237 -1.96 -7.31 14.58
N SER A 238 -2.75 -8.11 15.31
CA SER A 238 -2.47 -9.52 15.41
C SER A 238 -3.66 -10.39 14.99
N THR A 239 -3.36 -11.55 14.42
CA THR A 239 -4.36 -12.52 13.98
C THR A 239 -4.03 -13.92 14.51
N ASP A 240 -5.00 -14.82 14.46
CA ASP A 240 -4.74 -16.26 14.56
C ASP A 240 -3.90 -16.76 13.38
N ASP A 241 -3.33 -17.94 13.47
CA ASP A 241 -2.66 -18.62 12.34
C ASP A 241 -3.60 -18.87 11.15
N THR A 242 -4.91 -18.84 11.39
CA THR A 242 -5.92 -18.88 10.34
C THR A 242 -6.78 -17.63 10.40
N ARG A 243 -6.79 -16.84 9.34
CA ARG A 243 -7.48 -15.55 9.33
C ARG A 243 -8.32 -15.31 8.08
N ILE A 244 -9.22 -14.35 8.16
CA ILE A 244 -9.78 -13.67 6.99
C ILE A 244 -8.71 -12.73 6.48
N ARG A 245 -8.02 -13.12 5.40
CA ARG A 245 -6.95 -12.28 4.83
C ARG A 245 -7.52 -11.11 4.05
N ASP A 246 -8.57 -11.39 3.25
CA ASP A 246 -9.16 -10.40 2.36
C ASP A 246 -10.61 -10.76 2.03
N PHE A 247 -11.36 -9.79 1.51
CA PHE A 247 -12.69 -10.02 0.98
C PHE A 247 -13.01 -9.02 -0.13
N PHE A 248 -13.81 -9.46 -1.10
CA PHE A 248 -14.36 -8.60 -2.13
C PHE A 248 -15.87 -8.76 -2.20
N ALA A 249 -16.59 -7.81 -1.65
CA ALA A 249 -18.06 -7.75 -1.68
C ALA A 249 -18.53 -7.03 -2.94
N LYS A 250 -19.51 -7.62 -3.61
CA LYS A 250 -20.10 -7.12 -4.85
C LYS A 250 -21.60 -6.93 -4.67
N PRO A 251 -22.03 -5.85 -3.99
CA PRO A 251 -23.45 -5.55 -3.74
C PRO A 251 -24.07 -4.83 -4.95
N ASP A 252 -24.42 -5.60 -5.97
CA ASP A 252 -25.06 -5.15 -7.21
C ASP A 252 -26.60 -5.17 -7.12
N LEU A 253 -27.29 -4.73 -8.15
CA LEU A 253 -28.73 -4.73 -8.28
C LEU A 253 -29.18 -5.60 -9.46
N ASP A 254 -30.38 -6.15 -9.34
CA ASP A 254 -31.02 -6.85 -10.45
C ASP A 254 -31.34 -5.89 -11.64
N LYS A 255 -31.80 -6.44 -12.77
CA LYS A 255 -32.09 -5.66 -13.97
C LYS A 255 -33.19 -4.62 -13.82
N ASN A 256 -34.02 -4.75 -12.79
CA ASN A 256 -35.12 -3.83 -12.49
C ASN A 256 -34.73 -2.82 -11.43
N TYR A 257 -33.50 -2.92 -10.87
CA TYR A 257 -33.02 -2.14 -9.73
C TYR A 257 -33.88 -2.29 -8.47
N GLU A 258 -34.56 -3.43 -8.32
CA GLU A 258 -35.42 -3.70 -7.15
C GLU A 258 -34.66 -4.45 -6.06
N ASN A 259 -34.10 -5.61 -6.39
CA ASN A 259 -33.43 -6.46 -5.42
C ASN A 259 -31.92 -6.37 -5.54
N GLY A 260 -31.22 -6.56 -4.40
CA GLY A 260 -29.78 -6.68 -4.35
C GLY A 260 -29.34 -8.06 -4.81
N ILE A 261 -28.41 -8.08 -5.75
CA ILE A 261 -27.66 -9.27 -6.14
C ILE A 261 -26.31 -9.20 -5.42
N PHE A 262 -26.15 -10.01 -4.40
CA PHE A 262 -24.95 -10.00 -3.59
C PHE A 262 -24.06 -11.20 -3.90
N SER A 263 -22.79 -10.94 -4.10
CA SER A 263 -21.75 -11.96 -4.07
C SER A 263 -20.54 -11.45 -3.31
N ILE A 264 -19.77 -12.36 -2.74
CA ILE A 264 -18.53 -12.05 -2.03
C ILE A 264 -17.52 -13.18 -2.22
N ASP A 265 -16.29 -12.80 -2.47
CA ASP A 265 -15.12 -13.65 -2.42
C ASP A 265 -14.41 -13.37 -1.09
N VAL A 266 -14.25 -14.39 -0.23
CA VAL A 266 -13.54 -14.30 1.05
C VAL A 266 -12.29 -15.14 0.97
N SER A 267 -11.14 -14.53 1.12
CA SER A 267 -9.84 -15.20 1.16
C SER A 267 -9.49 -15.57 2.60
N LEU A 268 -9.36 -16.85 2.87
CA LEU A 268 -8.95 -17.42 4.14
C LEU A 268 -7.51 -17.91 4.04
N LYS A 269 -6.62 -17.38 4.88
CA LYS A 269 -5.21 -17.76 4.93
C LYS A 269 -4.92 -18.64 6.14
N ASN A 270 -4.15 -19.70 5.92
CA ASN A 270 -3.61 -20.57 6.95
C ASN A 270 -2.09 -20.52 6.92
N TYR A 271 -1.48 -20.01 7.98
CA TYR A 271 -0.03 -19.93 8.13
C TYR A 271 0.55 -21.17 8.87
N SER A 272 -0.31 -22.02 9.42
CA SER A 272 0.16 -23.22 10.13
C SER A 272 0.59 -24.32 9.16
N ASN A 273 1.42 -25.23 9.65
CA ASN A 273 1.90 -26.40 8.90
C ASN A 273 0.88 -27.56 8.82
N GLN A 274 -0.37 -27.32 9.22
CA GLN A 274 -1.44 -28.31 9.22
C GLN A 274 -2.65 -27.78 8.48
N LYS A 275 -3.37 -28.66 7.78
CA LYS A 275 -4.67 -28.37 7.20
C LYS A 275 -5.68 -28.02 8.31
N LYS A 276 -6.50 -27.00 8.07
CA LYS A 276 -7.50 -26.51 9.04
C LYS A 276 -8.89 -26.44 8.39
N ALA A 277 -9.88 -27.01 9.05
CA ALA A 277 -11.28 -26.81 8.69
C ALA A 277 -11.79 -25.52 9.36
N ARG A 278 -12.52 -24.70 8.60
CA ARG A 278 -13.04 -23.39 9.06
C ARG A 278 -14.45 -23.18 8.57
N GLU A 279 -15.25 -22.54 9.40
CA GLU A 279 -16.58 -22.06 9.05
C GLU A 279 -16.52 -20.54 8.90
N ILE A 280 -16.89 -20.02 7.74
CA ILE A 280 -17.06 -18.60 7.48
C ILE A 280 -18.55 -18.27 7.34
N THR A 281 -19.03 -17.32 8.15
CA THR A 281 -20.35 -16.72 8.05
C THR A 281 -20.22 -15.29 7.59
N VAL A 282 -20.97 -14.94 6.54
CA VAL A 282 -21.12 -13.58 6.03
C VAL A 282 -22.54 -13.12 6.28
N SER A 283 -22.69 -11.99 6.95
CA SER A 283 -24.00 -11.40 7.27
C SER A 283 -24.07 -9.96 6.80
N ILE A 284 -25.23 -9.55 6.36
CA ILE A 284 -25.57 -8.16 6.02
C ILE A 284 -26.55 -7.63 7.06
N LEU A 285 -26.22 -6.51 7.68
CA LEU A 285 -27.04 -5.84 8.68
C LEU A 285 -27.46 -4.46 8.16
N ASP A 286 -28.71 -4.07 8.44
CA ASP A 286 -29.21 -2.73 8.16
C ASP A 286 -28.68 -1.68 9.16
N GLU A 287 -29.10 -0.45 9.02
CA GLU A 287 -28.73 0.68 9.89
C GLU A 287 -29.09 0.46 11.37
N ASN A 288 -30.15 -0.33 11.63
CA ASN A 288 -30.60 -0.69 12.96
C ASN A 288 -29.88 -1.94 13.51
N LYS A 289 -28.81 -2.39 12.84
CA LYS A 289 -28.03 -3.61 13.15
C LYS A 289 -28.86 -4.90 13.06
N LYS A 290 -30.02 -4.87 12.40
CA LYS A 290 -30.82 -6.07 12.13
C LYS A 290 -30.21 -6.84 10.96
N ARG A 291 -30.01 -8.14 11.15
CA ARG A 291 -29.52 -9.04 10.11
C ARG A 291 -30.58 -9.24 9.02
N VAL A 292 -30.30 -8.76 7.81
CA VAL A 292 -31.22 -8.85 6.65
C VAL A 292 -30.92 -10.07 5.78
N SER A 293 -29.68 -10.53 5.78
CA SER A 293 -29.25 -11.76 5.09
C SER A 293 -28.02 -12.36 5.76
N SER A 294 -27.86 -13.69 5.61
CA SER A 294 -26.68 -14.40 6.12
C SER A 294 -26.42 -15.68 5.32
N TRP A 295 -25.17 -15.98 5.08
CA TRP A 295 -24.71 -17.19 4.39
C TRP A 295 -23.51 -17.78 5.15
N THR A 296 -23.48 -19.10 5.24
CA THR A 296 -22.41 -19.84 5.93
C THR A 296 -21.84 -20.91 5.03
N LYS A 297 -20.52 -21.08 5.05
CA LYS A 297 -19.83 -22.15 4.34
C LYS A 297 -18.66 -22.68 5.17
N THR A 298 -18.53 -23.99 5.21
CA THR A 298 -17.36 -24.67 5.77
C THR A 298 -16.40 -25.01 4.63
N THR A 299 -15.12 -24.80 4.86
CA THR A 299 -14.04 -25.13 3.92
C THR A 299 -12.83 -25.66 4.67
N GLU A 300 -11.95 -26.30 3.93
CA GLU A 300 -10.65 -26.78 4.41
C GLU A 300 -9.55 -25.97 3.74
N ILE A 301 -8.67 -25.40 4.55
CA ILE A 301 -7.53 -24.61 4.08
C ILE A 301 -6.27 -25.45 4.26
N ILE A 302 -5.55 -25.71 3.20
CA ILE A 302 -4.31 -26.49 3.24
C ILE A 302 -3.25 -25.81 4.12
N ALA A 303 -2.27 -26.59 4.57
CA ALA A 303 -1.12 -26.06 5.31
C ALA A 303 -0.41 -24.97 4.51
N GLU A 304 -0.06 -23.86 5.17
CA GLU A 304 0.62 -22.69 4.58
C GLU A 304 -0.08 -22.11 3.33
N GLY A 305 -1.38 -22.46 3.18
CA GLY A 305 -2.18 -22.18 1.98
C GLY A 305 -3.18 -21.04 2.15
N GLU A 306 -3.88 -20.79 1.09
CA GLU A 306 -4.96 -19.80 1.01
C GLU A 306 -6.13 -20.40 0.22
N GLU A 307 -7.35 -20.19 0.69
CA GLU A 307 -8.58 -20.69 0.08
C GLU A 307 -9.56 -19.54 -0.15
N ILE A 308 -10.13 -19.44 -1.35
CA ILE A 308 -11.14 -18.45 -1.69
C ILE A 308 -12.53 -19.07 -1.57
N VAL A 309 -13.31 -18.56 -0.64
CA VAL A 309 -14.69 -18.97 -0.40
C VAL A 309 -15.64 -18.00 -1.08
N ASN A 310 -16.37 -18.50 -2.07
CA ASN A 310 -17.40 -17.71 -2.76
C ASN A 310 -18.77 -17.96 -2.11
N LEU A 311 -19.47 -16.87 -1.79
CA LEU A 311 -20.84 -16.86 -1.29
C LEU A 311 -21.67 -15.90 -2.14
N TYR A 312 -22.93 -16.21 -2.35
CA TYR A 312 -23.84 -15.39 -3.14
C TYR A 312 -25.28 -15.53 -2.68
N GLY A 313 -26.09 -14.52 -2.95
CA GLY A 313 -27.52 -14.55 -2.64
C GLY A 313 -28.24 -13.27 -3.03
N THR A 314 -29.51 -13.22 -2.71
CA THR A 314 -30.37 -12.06 -2.97
C THR A 314 -30.71 -11.36 -1.66
N VAL A 315 -30.65 -10.04 -1.65
CA VAL A 315 -31.18 -9.18 -0.60
C VAL A 315 -32.43 -8.49 -1.13
N LEU A 316 -33.57 -8.75 -0.50
CA LEU A 316 -34.85 -8.23 -1.00
C LEU A 316 -34.98 -6.74 -0.74
N ASN A 317 -35.24 -6.00 -1.82
CA ASN A 317 -35.52 -4.56 -1.82
C ASN A 317 -34.63 -3.72 -0.88
N PRO A 318 -33.27 -3.77 -1.02
CA PRO A 318 -32.39 -2.98 -0.18
C PRO A 318 -32.53 -1.49 -0.51
N LEU A 319 -32.28 -0.64 0.49
CA LEU A 319 -32.05 0.79 0.27
C LEU A 319 -30.78 0.96 -0.57
N LYS A 320 -30.92 1.68 -1.68
CA LYS A 320 -29.79 1.84 -2.64
C LYS A 320 -28.87 2.97 -2.19
N TRP A 321 -27.58 2.78 -2.47
CA TRP A 321 -26.58 3.83 -2.24
C TRP A 321 -26.49 4.75 -3.46
N THR A 322 -26.50 6.05 -3.22
CA THR A 322 -26.16 7.11 -4.18
C THR A 322 -25.53 8.28 -3.42
N ALA A 323 -24.94 9.26 -4.12
CA ALA A 323 -24.44 10.48 -3.47
C ALA A 323 -25.55 11.30 -2.79
N GLU A 324 -26.80 11.18 -3.23
CA GLU A 324 -27.96 11.88 -2.65
C GLU A 324 -28.59 11.09 -1.47
N THR A 325 -28.52 9.78 -1.52
CA THR A 325 -29.05 8.86 -0.51
C THR A 325 -28.03 7.78 -0.19
N PRO A 326 -27.02 8.10 0.64
CA PRO A 326 -25.88 7.20 0.89
C PRO A 326 -26.22 6.10 1.91
N ASN A 327 -27.20 5.25 1.56
CA ASN A 327 -27.64 4.17 2.43
C ASN A 327 -26.59 3.07 2.50
N LEU A 328 -26.08 2.79 3.68
CA LEU A 328 -25.06 1.78 3.95
C LEU A 328 -25.61 0.61 4.76
N TYR A 329 -25.08 -0.56 4.47
CA TYR A 329 -25.24 -1.77 5.25
C TYR A 329 -23.91 -2.14 5.90
N THR A 330 -23.99 -2.84 7.03
CA THR A 330 -22.80 -3.46 7.63
C THR A 330 -22.64 -4.87 7.08
N LEU A 331 -21.56 -5.10 6.38
CA LEU A 331 -21.05 -6.43 6.05
C LEU A 331 -20.29 -6.95 7.26
N LEU A 332 -20.67 -8.10 7.80
CA LEU A 332 -20.04 -8.74 8.95
C LEU A 332 -19.54 -10.13 8.53
N LEU A 333 -18.26 -10.38 8.74
CA LEU A 333 -17.62 -11.66 8.48
C LEU A 333 -17.20 -12.28 9.81
N THR A 334 -17.58 -13.53 10.04
CA THR A 334 -17.27 -14.27 11.28
C THR A 334 -16.62 -15.60 10.94
N LEU A 335 -15.38 -15.78 11.38
CA LEU A 335 -14.62 -17.02 11.19
C LEU A 335 -14.61 -17.85 12.48
N LYS A 336 -14.93 -19.13 12.35
CA LYS A 336 -14.93 -20.09 13.46
C LYS A 336 -14.08 -21.32 13.15
N ASP A 337 -13.58 -21.95 14.21
CA ASP A 337 -12.91 -23.23 14.12
C ASP A 337 -13.92 -24.40 13.94
N GLU A 338 -13.41 -25.60 13.78
CA GLU A 338 -14.19 -26.84 13.62
C GLU A 338 -15.04 -27.22 14.84
N LYS A 339 -14.77 -26.61 16.01
CA LYS A 339 -15.53 -26.80 17.25
C LYS A 339 -16.58 -25.72 17.45
N GLY A 340 -16.66 -24.74 16.53
CA GLY A 340 -17.57 -23.60 16.60
C GLY A 340 -17.06 -22.44 17.46
N ASN A 341 -15.80 -22.46 17.92
CA ASN A 341 -15.21 -21.35 18.64
C ASN A 341 -14.90 -20.21 17.67
N LEU A 342 -15.18 -18.98 18.12
CA LEU A 342 -14.84 -17.78 17.34
C LEU A 342 -13.34 -17.61 17.26
N ILE A 343 -12.82 -17.48 16.04
CA ILE A 343 -11.43 -17.11 15.74
C ILE A 343 -11.29 -15.60 15.63
N GLU A 344 -12.07 -15.02 14.73
CA GLU A 344 -12.14 -13.59 14.54
C GLU A 344 -13.46 -13.17 13.87
N THR A 345 -13.77 -11.91 14.01
CA THR A 345 -14.81 -11.25 13.23
C THR A 345 -14.29 -9.92 12.72
N THR A 346 -14.74 -9.50 11.54
CA THR A 346 -14.41 -8.20 10.96
C THR A 346 -15.62 -7.66 10.24
N SER A 347 -15.62 -6.35 9.98
CA SER A 347 -16.72 -5.72 9.26
C SER A 347 -16.24 -4.71 8.23
N SER A 348 -17.15 -4.33 7.34
CA SER A 348 -17.00 -3.21 6.42
C SER A 348 -18.38 -2.60 6.13
N LYS A 349 -18.40 -1.37 5.64
CA LYS A 349 -19.61 -0.77 5.11
C LYS A 349 -19.72 -1.06 3.62
N ILE A 350 -20.92 -1.45 3.17
CA ILE A 350 -21.24 -1.68 1.76
C ILE A 350 -22.50 -0.93 1.36
N GLY A 351 -22.64 -0.62 0.08
CA GLY A 351 -23.83 0.03 -0.48
C GLY A 351 -24.31 -0.69 -1.74
N PHE A 352 -25.59 -1.04 -1.78
CA PHE A 352 -26.18 -1.62 -2.97
C PHE A 352 -26.33 -0.57 -4.06
N ARG A 353 -25.57 -0.71 -5.13
CA ARG A 353 -25.59 0.17 -6.29
C ARG A 353 -25.21 -0.54 -7.57
N LYS A 354 -25.62 0.02 -8.69
CA LYS A 354 -25.18 -0.40 -10.02
C LYS A 354 -24.66 0.81 -10.77
N VAL A 355 -23.45 0.69 -11.31
CA VAL A 355 -22.79 1.71 -12.14
C VAL A 355 -22.81 1.21 -13.58
N GLU A 356 -23.31 2.02 -14.52
CA GLU A 356 -23.47 1.61 -15.91
C GLU A 356 -23.15 2.78 -16.85
N ILE A 357 -22.61 2.45 -18.02
CA ILE A 357 -22.47 3.40 -19.13
C ILE A 357 -23.43 2.96 -20.23
N ASN A 358 -24.42 3.77 -20.53
CA ASN A 358 -25.41 3.54 -21.59
C ASN A 358 -25.40 4.73 -22.54
N ASP A 359 -25.25 4.47 -23.84
CA ASP A 359 -25.17 5.49 -24.89
C ASP A 359 -24.17 6.61 -24.56
N GLY A 360 -22.98 6.24 -24.04
CA GLY A 360 -21.93 7.17 -23.67
C GLY A 360 -22.23 8.05 -22.45
N GLN A 361 -23.24 7.70 -21.65
CA GLN A 361 -23.64 8.44 -20.46
C GLN A 361 -23.55 7.56 -19.21
N LEU A 362 -23.18 8.17 -18.08
CA LEU A 362 -23.03 7.50 -16.80
C LEU A 362 -24.37 7.41 -16.07
N PHE A 363 -24.70 6.22 -15.59
CA PHE A 363 -25.90 5.93 -14.82
C PHE A 363 -25.54 5.31 -13.47
N ILE A 364 -26.27 5.69 -12.46
CA ILE A 364 -26.27 5.03 -11.13
C ILE A 364 -27.71 4.55 -10.85
N ASN A 365 -27.86 3.25 -10.62
CA ASN A 365 -29.17 2.62 -10.33
C ASN A 365 -30.22 2.95 -11.41
N GLY A 366 -29.82 2.90 -12.69
CA GLY A 366 -30.66 3.20 -13.84
C GLY A 366 -31.00 4.67 -14.05
N LYS A 367 -30.44 5.59 -13.26
CA LYS A 367 -30.66 7.03 -13.41
C LYS A 367 -29.38 7.71 -13.91
N LYS A 368 -29.53 8.50 -14.97
CA LYS A 368 -28.42 9.33 -15.49
C LYS A 368 -27.98 10.33 -14.41
N ILE A 369 -26.67 10.41 -14.21
CA ILE A 369 -26.07 11.37 -13.27
C ILE A 369 -25.13 12.34 -13.99
N PHE A 370 -24.89 13.46 -13.32
CA PHE A 370 -23.80 14.40 -13.67
C PHE A 370 -22.81 14.45 -12.50
N LEU A 371 -21.54 14.28 -12.82
CA LEU A 371 -20.46 14.50 -11.87
C LEU A 371 -20.17 16.00 -11.78
N LYS A 372 -20.63 16.61 -10.70
CA LYS A 372 -20.28 17.98 -10.31
C LYS A 372 -19.12 17.86 -9.35
N GLY A 373 -17.91 17.72 -9.90
CA GLY A 373 -16.75 17.27 -9.15
C GLY A 373 -15.64 18.30 -9.04
N VAL A 374 -14.75 18.05 -8.09
CA VAL A 374 -13.50 18.77 -7.87
C VAL A 374 -12.34 17.78 -7.76
N ASN A 375 -11.12 18.27 -8.00
CA ASN A 375 -9.89 17.56 -7.67
C ASN A 375 -9.50 17.89 -6.22
N LEU A 376 -8.94 16.90 -5.50
CA LEU A 376 -8.52 17.09 -4.12
C LEU A 376 -7.17 16.43 -3.86
N HIS A 377 -6.17 17.24 -3.48
CA HIS A 377 -4.94 16.76 -2.88
C HIS A 377 -5.10 16.51 -1.38
N GLU A 378 -4.39 15.50 -0.86
CA GLU A 378 -4.26 15.26 0.57
C GLU A 378 -3.22 16.22 1.15
N PHE A 379 -3.67 17.41 1.54
CA PHE A 379 -2.79 18.48 1.99
C PHE A 379 -3.47 19.38 3.03
N ASN A 380 -2.67 19.81 4.01
CA ASN A 380 -3.04 20.77 5.05
C ASN A 380 -1.94 21.82 5.17
N THR A 381 -2.33 23.08 5.27
CA THR A 381 -1.41 24.21 5.35
C THR A 381 -0.52 24.20 6.60
N ASN A 382 -0.93 23.52 7.66
CA ASN A 382 -0.21 23.49 8.93
C ASN A 382 0.68 22.23 9.10
N ASN A 383 0.28 21.10 8.48
CA ASN A 383 0.90 19.80 8.72
C ASN A 383 1.29 19.06 7.42
N GLY A 384 1.29 19.75 6.28
CA GLY A 384 1.65 19.13 4.99
C GLY A 384 0.66 18.04 4.57
N ASN A 385 1.17 16.84 4.30
CA ASN A 385 0.35 15.71 3.87
C ASN A 385 -0.34 14.95 5.03
N VAL A 386 -0.18 15.43 6.26
CA VAL A 386 -0.88 14.85 7.42
C VAL A 386 -2.26 15.49 7.55
N VAL A 387 -3.29 14.76 7.15
CA VAL A 387 -4.67 15.22 7.11
C VAL A 387 -5.50 14.40 8.10
N ASN A 388 -6.12 15.09 9.05
CA ASN A 388 -6.97 14.46 10.07
C ASN A 388 -8.46 14.44 9.67
N GLU A 389 -9.28 13.76 10.47
CA GLU A 389 -10.74 13.64 10.23
C GLU A 389 -11.44 15.00 10.18
N GLU A 390 -11.07 15.96 11.04
CA GLU A 390 -11.69 17.28 11.10
C GLU A 390 -11.56 18.01 9.75
N ILE A 391 -10.37 17.97 9.14
CA ILE A 391 -10.12 18.59 7.84
C ILE A 391 -10.89 17.89 6.73
N MET A 392 -10.90 16.55 6.74
CA MET A 392 -11.67 15.75 5.77
C MET A 392 -13.16 16.07 5.87
N MET A 393 -13.70 16.14 7.07
CA MET A 393 -15.10 16.50 7.33
C MET A 393 -15.42 17.92 6.87
N ARG A 394 -14.51 18.89 7.10
CA ARG A 394 -14.69 20.26 6.61
C ARG A 394 -14.74 20.30 5.07
N ASN A 395 -13.89 19.54 4.40
CA ASN A 395 -13.92 19.43 2.94
C ASN A 395 -15.26 18.88 2.44
N ILE A 396 -15.76 17.79 3.06
CA ILE A 396 -17.05 17.18 2.71
C ILE A 396 -18.21 18.16 2.94
N GLN A 397 -18.22 18.88 4.07
CA GLN A 397 -19.23 19.90 4.36
C GLN A 397 -19.27 20.99 3.28
N LEU A 398 -18.09 21.53 2.91
CA LEU A 398 -17.99 22.53 1.84
C LEU A 398 -18.50 21.98 0.49
N MET A 399 -18.16 20.74 0.16
CA MET A 399 -18.66 20.10 -1.06
C MET A 399 -20.19 20.02 -1.07
N LYS A 400 -20.80 19.60 0.05
CA LYS A 400 -22.27 19.54 0.17
C LYS A 400 -22.91 20.91 0.10
N GLU A 401 -22.36 21.93 0.78
CA GLU A 401 -22.84 23.31 0.74
C GLU A 401 -22.81 23.89 -0.70
N LEU A 402 -21.81 23.48 -1.50
CA LEU A 402 -21.61 23.96 -2.86
C LEU A 402 -22.22 23.04 -3.94
N ASN A 403 -23.05 22.05 -3.56
CA ASN A 403 -23.63 21.06 -4.47
C ASN A 403 -22.60 20.26 -5.29
N ILE A 404 -21.41 20.03 -4.75
CA ILE A 404 -20.40 19.14 -5.31
C ILE A 404 -20.75 17.71 -4.87
N ASN A 405 -20.84 16.78 -5.82
CA ASN A 405 -21.20 15.38 -5.55
C ASN A 405 -20.09 14.39 -5.90
N ALA A 406 -18.96 14.85 -6.40
CA ALA A 406 -17.86 13.98 -6.82
C ALA A 406 -16.49 14.57 -6.51
N VAL A 407 -15.52 13.71 -6.27
CA VAL A 407 -14.11 14.06 -6.09
C VAL A 407 -13.24 13.12 -6.91
N ARG A 408 -12.24 13.67 -7.58
CA ARG A 408 -11.11 12.91 -8.06
C ARG A 408 -10.00 13.00 -7.02
N THR A 409 -9.51 11.83 -6.57
CA THR A 409 -8.38 11.77 -5.64
C THR A 409 -7.09 12.10 -6.39
N SER A 410 -6.91 13.37 -6.70
CA SER A 410 -5.78 13.84 -7.51
C SER A 410 -4.51 13.95 -6.67
N HIS A 411 -3.40 13.27 -7.03
CA HIS A 411 -3.33 12.29 -8.11
C HIS A 411 -2.80 10.98 -7.54
N TYR A 412 -3.43 10.50 -6.48
CA TYR A 412 -3.03 9.31 -5.71
C TYR A 412 -4.12 8.89 -4.72
N PRO A 413 -4.11 7.63 -4.25
CA PRO A 413 -5.02 7.16 -3.22
C PRO A 413 -4.85 7.96 -1.92
N GLN A 414 -5.96 8.39 -1.33
CA GLN A 414 -5.96 9.13 -0.07
C GLN A 414 -6.00 8.18 1.13
N SER A 415 -6.03 8.74 2.35
CA SER A 415 -6.19 7.97 3.58
C SER A 415 -7.45 7.09 3.55
N PRO A 416 -7.42 5.86 4.10
CA PRO A 416 -8.61 5.00 4.16
C PRO A 416 -9.84 5.66 4.80
N LEU A 417 -9.64 6.57 5.73
CA LEU A 417 -10.72 7.32 6.36
C LEU A 417 -11.50 8.19 5.36
N TRP A 418 -10.84 8.75 4.34
CA TRP A 418 -11.49 9.55 3.31
C TRP A 418 -12.58 8.76 2.58
N TYR A 419 -12.31 7.53 2.20
CA TYR A 419 -13.27 6.66 1.51
C TYR A 419 -14.46 6.33 2.40
N ARG A 420 -14.25 6.00 3.68
CA ARG A 420 -15.32 5.77 4.67
C ARG A 420 -16.22 6.99 4.84
N LEU A 421 -15.65 8.19 4.84
CA LEU A 421 -16.40 9.44 4.91
C LEU A 421 -17.16 9.71 3.61
N CYS A 422 -16.57 9.46 2.44
CA CYS A 422 -17.27 9.56 1.16
C CYS A 422 -18.43 8.57 1.03
N ASP A 423 -18.27 7.33 1.51
CA ASP A 423 -19.34 6.34 1.58
C ASP A 423 -20.50 6.84 2.45
N LYS A 424 -20.18 7.37 3.63
CA LYS A 424 -21.14 7.82 4.63
C LYS A 424 -21.91 9.08 4.23
N TYR A 425 -21.22 10.04 3.64
CA TYR A 425 -21.80 11.34 3.30
C TYR A 425 -22.23 11.46 1.85
N GLY A 426 -21.99 10.45 1.03
CA GLY A 426 -22.43 10.41 -0.36
C GLY A 426 -21.60 11.35 -1.26
N ILE A 427 -20.36 11.01 -1.52
CA ILE A 427 -19.49 11.63 -2.52
C ILE A 427 -19.03 10.55 -3.49
N TYR A 428 -19.28 10.71 -4.78
CA TYR A 428 -18.71 9.83 -5.80
C TYR A 428 -17.20 10.04 -5.90
N LEU A 429 -16.44 8.96 -6.05
CA LEU A 429 -14.99 9.01 -6.19
C LEU A 429 -14.56 8.54 -7.59
N VAL A 430 -13.68 9.33 -8.19
CA VAL A 430 -12.74 8.88 -9.21
C VAL A 430 -11.45 8.60 -8.46
N ASP A 431 -11.19 7.35 -8.21
CA ASP A 431 -10.04 6.92 -7.41
C ASP A 431 -8.83 6.67 -8.31
N GLU A 432 -7.71 7.35 -8.00
CA GLU A 432 -6.61 7.47 -8.94
C GLU A 432 -5.32 6.84 -8.42
N ALA A 433 -4.68 6.06 -9.29
CA ALA A 433 -3.40 5.43 -8.98
C ALA A 433 -2.29 6.49 -8.80
N ASN A 434 -1.35 6.21 -7.89
CA ASN A 434 -0.19 7.06 -7.62
C ASN A 434 0.82 6.98 -8.77
N LEU A 435 0.43 7.51 -9.95
CA LEU A 435 1.21 7.46 -11.18
C LEU A 435 1.15 8.79 -11.91
N GLU A 436 2.33 9.40 -12.04
CA GLU A 436 2.57 10.55 -12.92
C GLU A 436 4.03 10.56 -13.36
N SER A 437 4.26 10.83 -14.64
CA SER A 437 5.61 10.92 -15.20
C SER A 437 5.75 12.09 -16.18
N HIS A 438 5.09 13.20 -15.87
CA HIS A 438 4.96 14.38 -16.72
C HIS A 438 6.33 14.94 -17.15
N GLY A 439 7.29 15.03 -16.23
CA GLY A 439 8.63 15.53 -16.50
C GLY A 439 9.48 14.67 -17.46
N LEU A 440 9.04 13.44 -17.78
CA LEU A 440 9.65 12.60 -18.83
C LEU A 440 8.96 12.76 -20.20
N GLY A 441 7.93 13.63 -20.29
CA GLY A 441 7.14 13.81 -21.50
C GLY A 441 6.29 12.60 -21.87
N TYR A 442 5.64 12.69 -23.04
CA TYR A 442 4.67 11.69 -23.52
C TYR A 442 5.21 10.82 -24.66
N GLY A 443 6.51 10.91 -24.94
CA GLY A 443 7.17 10.23 -26.06
C GLY A 443 7.59 8.79 -25.75
N PRO A 444 8.30 8.15 -26.69
CA PRO A 444 8.76 6.76 -26.54
C PRO A 444 9.78 6.57 -25.41
N ASP A 445 10.44 7.65 -24.98
CA ASP A 445 11.44 7.62 -23.90
C ASP A 445 10.82 7.69 -22.50
N ASN A 446 9.49 7.78 -22.40
CA ASN A 446 8.80 7.72 -21.12
C ASN A 446 8.91 6.32 -20.49
N VAL A 447 9.14 6.26 -19.19
CA VAL A 447 9.38 5.00 -18.43
C VAL A 447 8.25 3.98 -18.53
N SER A 448 7.01 4.41 -18.87
CA SER A 448 5.88 3.51 -19.10
C SER A 448 6.06 2.57 -20.30
N ASN A 449 7.06 2.84 -21.16
CA ASN A 449 7.41 2.00 -22.31
C ASN A 449 8.49 0.96 -21.98
N PHE A 450 9.18 1.06 -20.85
CA PHE A 450 10.29 0.20 -20.50
C PHE A 450 9.87 -0.98 -19.62
N PRO A 451 10.24 -2.22 -19.98
CA PRO A 451 9.82 -3.43 -19.28
C PRO A 451 10.17 -3.45 -17.80
N GLU A 452 11.31 -2.92 -17.39
CA GLU A 452 11.81 -2.87 -16.02
C GLU A 452 10.92 -2.03 -15.10
N TRP A 453 10.16 -1.07 -15.64
CA TRP A 453 9.25 -0.21 -14.89
C TRP A 453 7.83 -0.78 -14.78
N ARG A 454 7.53 -1.83 -15.57
CA ARG A 454 6.19 -2.42 -15.64
C ARG A 454 5.69 -2.87 -14.25
N GLY A 455 6.56 -3.50 -13.47
CA GLY A 455 6.18 -3.99 -12.13
C GLY A 455 5.67 -2.89 -11.22
N GLN A 456 6.34 -1.74 -11.20
CA GLN A 456 5.93 -0.59 -10.38
C GLN A 456 4.61 0.04 -10.83
N HIS A 457 4.31 0.06 -12.14
CA HIS A 457 3.02 0.54 -12.65
C HIS A 457 1.88 -0.37 -12.17
N LEU A 458 2.02 -1.69 -12.41
CA LEU A 458 1.02 -2.67 -11.98
C LEU A 458 0.81 -2.68 -10.48
N ASP A 459 1.88 -2.58 -9.67
CA ASP A 459 1.81 -2.55 -8.21
C ASP A 459 0.96 -1.38 -7.70
N ARG A 460 1.12 -0.19 -8.27
CA ARG A 460 0.37 0.99 -7.88
C ARG A 460 -1.12 0.85 -8.15
N MET A 461 -1.49 0.34 -9.32
CA MET A 461 -2.90 0.11 -9.66
C MET A 461 -3.49 -1.05 -8.86
N TYR A 462 -2.76 -2.16 -8.75
CA TYR A 462 -3.19 -3.31 -7.97
C TYR A 462 -3.49 -2.93 -6.51
N ARG A 463 -2.57 -2.19 -5.86
CA ARG A 463 -2.77 -1.77 -4.46
C ARG A 463 -3.95 -0.82 -4.28
N LEU A 464 -4.17 0.09 -5.22
CA LEU A 464 -5.33 0.97 -5.22
C LEU A 464 -6.62 0.15 -5.22
N VAL A 465 -6.79 -0.72 -6.22
CA VAL A 465 -8.03 -1.49 -6.40
C VAL A 465 -8.25 -2.45 -5.23
N GLU A 466 -7.24 -3.20 -4.83
CA GLU A 466 -7.36 -4.20 -3.76
C GLU A 466 -7.69 -3.57 -2.41
N ARG A 467 -7.18 -2.37 -2.13
CA ARG A 467 -7.52 -1.65 -0.90
C ARG A 467 -8.95 -1.13 -0.90
N ASP A 468 -9.39 -0.53 -2.02
CA ASP A 468 -10.59 0.31 -2.04
C ASP A 468 -11.80 -0.34 -2.73
N LYS A 469 -11.67 -1.57 -3.24
CA LYS A 469 -12.68 -2.33 -4.00
C LYS A 469 -14.05 -2.49 -3.34
N ASN A 470 -14.14 -2.32 -2.02
CA ASN A 470 -15.39 -2.49 -1.27
C ASN A 470 -16.15 -1.17 -1.01
N HIS A 471 -15.57 -0.02 -1.37
CA HIS A 471 -16.17 1.29 -1.14
C HIS A 471 -17.26 1.62 -2.19
N PRO A 472 -18.53 1.79 -1.81
CA PRO A 472 -19.59 2.16 -2.76
C PRO A 472 -19.40 3.53 -3.39
N SER A 473 -18.65 4.42 -2.76
CA SER A 473 -18.32 5.75 -3.30
C SER A 473 -17.41 5.69 -4.53
N VAL A 474 -16.53 4.69 -4.63
CA VAL A 474 -15.64 4.53 -5.79
C VAL A 474 -16.46 4.04 -6.98
N ILE A 475 -16.61 4.88 -8.01
CA ILE A 475 -17.40 4.59 -9.21
C ILE A 475 -16.56 4.56 -10.49
N ILE A 476 -15.34 5.11 -10.44
CA ILE A 476 -14.39 5.14 -11.55
C ILE A 476 -12.99 4.89 -10.99
N TRP A 477 -12.22 4.02 -11.65
CA TRP A 477 -10.81 3.81 -11.42
C TRP A 477 -10.01 4.59 -12.47
N SER A 478 -9.04 5.38 -12.03
CA SER A 478 -8.15 6.16 -12.89
C SER A 478 -6.74 5.57 -12.83
N LEU A 479 -6.16 5.32 -13.99
CA LEU A 479 -4.83 4.72 -14.11
C LEU A 479 -3.68 5.66 -13.72
N GLY A 480 -3.94 6.94 -13.57
CA GLY A 480 -2.96 7.97 -13.20
C GLY A 480 -3.21 9.30 -13.89
N ASN A 481 -2.31 10.25 -13.65
CA ASN A 481 -2.34 11.58 -14.21
C ASN A 481 -1.15 11.78 -15.15
N GLU A 482 -1.26 12.65 -16.12
CA GLU A 482 -0.19 13.23 -16.98
C GLU A 482 1.03 12.31 -17.18
N ALA A 483 0.76 11.05 -17.47
CA ALA A 483 1.73 10.04 -17.82
C ALA A 483 1.54 9.64 -19.28
N SER A 484 2.56 9.05 -19.90
CA SER A 484 2.43 8.49 -21.23
C SER A 484 1.42 7.33 -21.23
N ASN A 485 1.01 6.89 -22.38
CA ASN A 485 0.17 5.70 -22.57
C ASN A 485 0.99 4.52 -23.09
N GLY A 486 2.14 4.27 -22.48
CA GLY A 486 3.00 3.13 -22.79
C GLY A 486 2.35 1.79 -22.46
N LYS A 487 3.05 0.69 -22.84
CA LYS A 487 2.53 -0.67 -22.67
C LYS A 487 2.07 -0.99 -21.23
N ALA A 488 2.76 -0.43 -20.24
CA ALA A 488 2.41 -0.66 -18.83
C ALA A 488 0.96 -0.24 -18.50
N PHE A 489 0.43 0.82 -19.12
CA PHE A 489 -0.95 1.29 -18.90
C PHE A 489 -1.99 0.34 -19.51
N PHE A 490 -1.70 -0.28 -20.65
CA PHE A 490 -2.58 -1.31 -21.19
C PHE A 490 -2.61 -2.55 -20.28
N ASP A 491 -1.45 -2.96 -19.78
CA ASP A 491 -1.35 -4.09 -18.85
C ASP A 491 -2.01 -3.80 -17.47
N MET A 492 -2.16 -2.53 -17.07
CA MET A 492 -2.90 -2.13 -15.86
C MET A 492 -4.41 -2.16 -16.06
N PHE A 493 -4.87 -1.93 -17.29
CA PHE A 493 -6.30 -1.94 -17.62
C PHE A 493 -6.86 -3.36 -17.69
N ASP A 494 -6.10 -4.31 -18.20
CA ASP A 494 -6.46 -5.75 -18.33
C ASP A 494 -6.47 -6.47 -16.97
#